data_3c80128dc683efa8f938540d60feea55
#
_entry.id   3c80128dc683efa8f938540d60feea55
#
_cell.length_a   1.000
_cell.length_b   1.000
_cell.length_c   1.000
_cell.angle_alpha   90.00
_cell.angle_beta   90.00
_cell.angle_gamma   90.00
#
_symmetry.space_group_name_H-M   'P 1'
#
loop_
_entity.id
_entity.type
_entity.pdbx_description
1 polymer ?
#
loop_
_entity_poly.entity_id
_entity_poly.type
_entity_poly.pdbx_seq_one_letter_code
_entity_poly.pdbx_strand_id
1 'polypeptide(L)'
;MFQNTEVTKAFISDILDLPVLEVELLDGYQIRLPNDDLPKGFYTVTDILVKLDDGTQVVIEIQIAKQKTFVNRLWAYICTQVHDNVEKVRQEHGDTHSTHESIYPVYGIALLEKNYFDDDKPFHVFSLREEETNEELTVKPKTSSKHHSLLKMAFLELEKYQPETISDYDVKKWFEFFGNRNFTIQPDKIISQAEHALDFTTWTKEEKDMWDRQIDSLEVSYATLMTAKEDGFEEGLIYSARNLLLAGFDAVVISNSLNLPLERVLQLQSELNANT
;
A
#
# COMPACT_ATOMS: atom_id res chain seq x y z
N MET A 1 -7.57 9.96 10.78
CA MET A 1 -7.09 9.17 11.91
C MET A 1 -5.60 9.38 12.17
N PHE A 2 -4.71 9.12 11.23
CA PHE A 2 -3.25 9.25 11.40
C PHE A 2 -2.73 10.68 11.62
N GLN A 3 -3.57 11.71 11.49
CA GLN A 3 -3.25 13.06 11.96
C GLN A 3 -3.24 13.18 13.50
N ASN A 4 -3.86 12.24 14.20
CA ASN A 4 -3.79 12.15 15.65
C ASN A 4 -2.51 11.41 16.06
N THR A 5 -1.54 12.14 16.61
CA THR A 5 -0.22 11.61 16.96
C THR A 5 -0.26 10.50 18.01
N GLU A 6 -1.20 10.54 18.97
CA GLU A 6 -1.36 9.49 19.96
C GLU A 6 -1.85 8.18 19.35
N VAL A 7 -2.80 8.26 18.40
CA VAL A 7 -3.29 7.10 17.66
C VAL A 7 -2.19 6.52 16.77
N THR A 8 -1.47 7.38 16.04
CA THR A 8 -0.37 6.97 15.15
C THR A 8 0.77 6.32 15.92
N LYS A 9 1.13 6.92 17.07
CA LYS A 9 2.14 6.36 17.98
C LYS A 9 1.76 4.95 18.44
N ALA A 10 0.53 4.78 18.95
CA ALA A 10 0.05 3.49 19.43
C ALA A 10 0.01 2.46 18.30
N PHE A 11 -0.50 2.83 17.12
CA PHE A 11 -0.52 1.95 15.95
C PHE A 11 0.87 1.44 15.59
N ILE A 12 1.84 2.35 15.44
CA ILE A 12 3.22 1.98 15.09
C ILE A 12 3.83 1.08 16.16
N SER A 13 3.65 1.46 17.44
CA SER A 13 4.18 0.69 18.57
C SER A 13 3.65 -0.74 18.59
N ASP A 14 2.34 -0.90 18.45
CA ASP A 14 1.65 -2.20 18.50
C ASP A 14 2.02 -3.08 17.28
N ILE A 15 2.08 -2.50 16.09
CA ILE A 15 2.32 -3.27 14.84
C ILE A 15 3.78 -3.67 14.67
N LEU A 16 4.73 -2.81 15.04
CA LEU A 16 6.16 -3.08 14.87
C LEU A 16 6.82 -3.65 16.13
N ASP A 17 6.07 -3.78 17.23
CA ASP A 17 6.59 -4.17 18.55
C ASP A 17 7.81 -3.30 18.92
N LEU A 18 7.58 -1.96 18.97
CA LEU A 18 8.60 -0.97 19.25
C LEU A 18 8.15 -0.04 20.38
N PRO A 19 9.03 0.32 21.31
CA PRO A 19 8.74 1.34 22.31
C PRO A 19 8.82 2.74 21.67
N VAL A 20 7.67 3.27 21.26
CA VAL A 20 7.57 4.62 20.68
C VAL A 20 7.08 5.60 21.74
N LEU A 21 7.82 6.68 21.99
CA LEU A 21 7.45 7.72 22.96
C LEU A 21 6.70 8.86 22.28
N GLU A 22 7.23 9.35 21.17
CA GLU A 22 6.67 10.47 20.41
C GLU A 22 6.74 10.19 18.90
N VAL A 23 5.87 10.82 18.14
CA VAL A 23 5.86 10.77 16.67
C VAL A 23 5.71 12.17 16.10
N GLU A 24 6.41 12.42 15.00
CA GLU A 24 6.30 13.60 14.16
C GLU A 24 5.77 13.16 12.80
N LEU A 25 4.62 13.71 12.39
CA LEU A 25 4.09 13.49 11.05
C LEU A 25 4.89 14.36 10.09
N LEU A 26 5.54 13.73 9.13
CA LEU A 26 6.24 14.45 8.07
C LEU A 26 5.26 14.68 6.91
N ASP A 27 5.41 15.81 6.22
CA ASP A 27 4.57 16.11 5.05
C ASP A 27 4.65 14.96 4.05
N GLY A 28 3.48 14.42 3.71
CA GLY A 28 3.37 13.26 2.85
C GLY A 28 4.11 13.47 1.53
N TYR A 29 5.09 12.63 1.28
CA TYR A 29 5.87 12.65 0.05
C TYR A 29 4.94 12.36 -1.12
N GLN A 30 4.71 13.35 -1.98
CA GLN A 30 4.15 13.08 -3.29
C GLN A 30 5.24 12.38 -4.11
N ILE A 31 5.27 11.05 -4.05
CA ILE A 31 6.16 10.30 -4.91
C ILE A 31 5.70 10.53 -6.34
N ARG A 32 6.45 11.35 -7.07
CA ARG A 32 6.30 11.48 -8.51
C ARG A 32 6.69 10.15 -9.11
N LEU A 33 5.71 9.42 -9.61
CA LEU A 33 5.99 8.27 -10.47
C LEU A 33 6.84 8.76 -11.65
N PRO A 34 7.93 8.06 -12.00
CA PRO A 34 8.90 8.53 -13.01
C PRO A 34 8.39 8.52 -14.46
N ASN A 35 7.10 8.30 -14.72
CA ASN A 35 6.54 8.27 -16.07
C ASN A 35 5.53 9.39 -16.27
N ASP A 36 5.91 10.35 -17.12
CA ASP A 36 5.00 11.37 -17.67
C ASP A 36 3.88 10.79 -18.56
N ASP A 37 3.86 9.47 -18.81
CA ASP A 37 2.93 8.77 -19.68
C ASP A 37 1.70 8.20 -18.94
N LEU A 38 1.62 8.31 -17.61
CA LEU A 38 0.42 7.94 -16.88
C LEU A 38 -0.59 9.08 -16.88
N PRO A 39 -1.89 8.81 -17.09
CA PRO A 39 -2.93 9.84 -17.02
C PRO A 39 -2.81 10.64 -15.72
N LYS A 40 -2.82 11.98 -15.81
CA LYS A 40 -2.85 12.86 -14.65
C LYS A 40 -4.07 12.50 -13.80
N GLY A 41 -3.86 11.83 -12.67
CA GLY A 41 -4.92 11.34 -11.79
C GLY A 41 -4.62 10.00 -11.12
N PHE A 42 -3.58 9.28 -11.53
CA PHE A 42 -3.11 8.09 -10.83
C PHE A 42 -2.24 8.47 -9.62
N TYR A 43 -2.80 9.19 -8.68
CA TYR A 43 -2.18 9.40 -7.38
C TYR A 43 -2.85 8.46 -6.38
N THR A 44 -2.16 7.40 -5.98
CA THR A 44 -2.47 6.73 -4.72
C THR A 44 -2.00 7.64 -3.60
N VAL A 45 -2.90 8.47 -3.12
CA VAL A 45 -2.66 9.34 -1.97
C VAL A 45 -2.93 8.52 -0.73
N THR A 46 -1.87 7.90 -0.15
CA THR A 46 -1.99 7.44 1.23
C THR A 46 -0.68 7.02 1.88
N ASP A 47 0.44 7.52 1.41
CA ASP A 47 1.69 7.29 2.11
C ASP A 47 1.80 8.28 3.27
N ILE A 48 1.78 7.76 4.49
CA ILE A 48 2.00 8.56 5.69
C ILE A 48 3.44 8.30 6.12
N LEU A 49 4.22 9.37 6.20
CA LEU A 49 5.58 9.29 6.69
C LEU A 49 5.63 9.83 8.12
N VAL A 50 6.16 9.02 9.01
CA VAL A 50 6.26 9.33 10.43
C VAL A 50 7.71 9.22 10.87
N LYS A 51 8.18 10.18 11.67
CA LYS A 51 9.47 10.11 12.35
C LYS A 51 9.24 9.84 13.83
N LEU A 52 9.95 8.86 14.37
CA LEU A 52 9.89 8.48 15.77
C LEU A 52 10.89 9.32 16.60
N ASP A 53 10.69 9.33 17.91
CA ASP A 53 11.55 10.03 18.88
C ASP A 53 13.01 9.60 18.83
N ASP A 54 13.28 8.37 18.42
CA ASP A 54 14.64 7.85 18.24
C ASP A 54 15.26 8.16 16.88
N GLY A 55 14.54 8.84 15.99
CA GLY A 55 14.95 9.21 14.63
C GLY A 55 14.60 8.20 13.55
N THR A 56 14.15 6.99 13.89
CA THR A 56 13.61 6.01 12.93
C THR A 56 12.43 6.61 12.17
N GLN A 57 12.31 6.28 10.89
CA GLN A 57 11.15 6.69 10.11
C GLN A 57 10.27 5.48 9.77
N VAL A 58 8.97 5.71 9.65
CA VAL A 58 7.99 4.69 9.30
C VAL A 58 7.12 5.20 8.16
N VAL A 59 7.08 4.41 7.08
CA VAL A 59 6.15 4.59 5.96
C VAL A 59 4.92 3.73 6.23
N ILE A 60 3.74 4.34 6.27
CA ILE A 60 2.45 3.62 6.38
C ILE A 60 1.73 3.73 5.05
N GLU A 61 1.59 2.62 4.36
CA GLU A 61 0.93 2.49 3.07
C GLU A 61 -0.42 1.80 3.23
N ILE A 62 -1.49 2.40 2.69
CA ILE A 62 -2.84 1.83 2.70
C ILE A 62 -3.23 1.44 1.28
N GLN A 63 -3.53 0.15 1.06
CA GLN A 63 -3.81 -0.40 -0.25
C GLN A 63 -5.18 -1.07 -0.29
N ILE A 64 -6.10 -0.50 -1.05
CA ILE A 64 -7.48 -1.01 -1.20
C ILE A 64 -7.56 -2.10 -2.28
N ALA A 65 -6.83 -1.95 -3.38
CA ALA A 65 -6.86 -2.89 -4.51
C ALA A 65 -5.63 -3.80 -4.54
N LYS A 66 -5.80 -5.06 -4.96
CA LYS A 66 -4.67 -5.99 -5.14
C LYS A 66 -3.75 -5.52 -6.27
N GLN A 67 -2.50 -5.22 -5.96
CA GLN A 67 -1.47 -4.87 -6.93
C GLN A 67 -0.31 -5.87 -6.84
N LYS A 68 0.03 -6.51 -7.95
CA LYS A 68 1.10 -7.52 -8.00
C LYS A 68 2.47 -6.98 -7.61
N THR A 69 2.72 -5.69 -7.84
CA THR A 69 4.00 -5.01 -7.59
C THR A 69 4.04 -4.25 -6.26
N PHE A 70 3.08 -4.49 -5.37
CA PHE A 70 2.92 -3.72 -4.14
C PHE A 70 4.16 -3.75 -3.23
N VAL A 71 4.72 -4.94 -2.97
CA VAL A 71 5.93 -5.08 -2.14
C VAL A 71 7.12 -4.34 -2.76
N ASN A 72 7.28 -4.41 -4.11
CA ASN A 72 8.35 -3.69 -4.81
C ASN A 72 8.18 -2.17 -4.63
N ARG A 73 6.94 -1.68 -4.65
CA ARG A 73 6.64 -0.26 -4.45
C ARG A 73 6.95 0.18 -3.02
N LEU A 74 6.45 -0.54 -2.01
CA LEU A 74 6.77 -0.27 -0.60
C LEU A 74 8.28 -0.28 -0.36
N TRP A 75 8.99 -1.25 -0.93
CA TRP A 75 10.45 -1.32 -0.87
C TRP A 75 11.12 -0.10 -1.51
N ALA A 76 10.66 0.31 -2.70
CA ALA A 76 11.17 1.51 -3.37
C ALA A 76 10.96 2.77 -2.50
N TYR A 77 9.81 2.89 -1.81
CA TYR A 77 9.54 4.01 -0.90
C TYR A 77 10.48 4.01 0.30
N ILE A 78 10.70 2.86 0.93
CA ILE A 78 11.68 2.73 2.01
C ILE A 78 13.08 3.15 1.53
N CYS A 79 13.52 2.67 0.37
CA CYS A 79 14.82 3.03 -0.18
C CYS A 79 14.94 4.53 -0.47
N THR A 80 13.89 5.16 -1.00
CA THR A 80 13.85 6.61 -1.25
C THR A 80 14.00 7.37 0.05
N GLN A 81 13.29 6.99 1.12
CA GLN A 81 13.39 7.65 2.42
C GLN A 81 14.78 7.48 3.05
N VAL A 82 15.39 6.30 2.91
CA VAL A 82 16.79 6.09 3.34
C VAL A 82 17.73 7.02 2.57
N HIS A 83 17.57 7.17 1.25
CA HIS A 83 18.36 8.09 0.43
C HIS A 83 18.18 9.54 0.88
N ASP A 84 16.95 9.99 1.07
CA ASP A 84 16.62 11.35 1.51
C ASP A 84 17.21 11.66 2.90
N ASN A 85 17.24 10.67 3.80
CA ASN A 85 17.89 10.82 5.09
C ASN A 85 19.41 11.03 4.94
N VAL A 86 20.06 10.31 4.04
CA VAL A 86 21.49 10.50 3.72
C VAL A 86 21.73 11.91 3.20
N GLU A 87 20.90 12.39 2.26
CA GLU A 87 21.06 13.72 1.68
C GLU A 87 20.83 14.84 2.70
N LYS A 88 19.84 14.69 3.61
CA LYS A 88 19.62 15.63 4.72
C LYS A 88 20.86 15.73 5.63
N VAL A 89 21.41 14.58 6.03
CA VAL A 89 22.60 14.53 6.87
C VAL A 89 23.80 15.20 6.19
N ARG A 90 23.96 15.01 4.87
CA ARG A 90 25.00 15.69 4.06
C ARG A 90 24.81 17.20 4.02
N GLN A 91 23.58 17.66 3.84
CA GLN A 91 23.29 19.10 3.80
C GLN A 91 23.55 19.78 5.13
N GLU A 92 23.24 19.10 6.25
CA GLU A 92 23.40 19.65 7.59
C GLU A 92 24.85 19.63 8.09
N HIS A 93 25.63 18.62 7.74
CA HIS A 93 26.95 18.35 8.33
C HIS A 93 28.11 18.34 7.32
N GLY A 94 27.82 18.53 6.03
CA GLY A 94 28.78 18.39 4.94
C GLY A 94 29.10 16.91 4.62
N ASP A 95 29.86 16.71 3.55
CA ASP A 95 30.26 15.37 3.10
C ASP A 95 31.43 14.85 3.95
N THR A 96 31.12 14.31 5.13
CA THR A 96 32.11 13.76 6.05
C THR A 96 31.95 12.26 6.18
N HIS A 97 33.01 11.56 6.61
CA HIS A 97 32.99 10.11 6.86
C HIS A 97 31.92 9.69 7.88
N SER A 98 31.37 10.62 8.68
CA SER A 98 30.34 10.34 9.68
C SER A 98 28.90 10.35 9.15
N THR A 99 28.68 10.65 7.86
CA THR A 99 27.33 10.70 7.28
C THR A 99 26.62 9.36 7.45
N HIS A 100 27.28 8.24 7.13
CA HIS A 100 26.69 6.91 7.25
C HIS A 100 26.44 6.46 8.69
N GLU A 101 27.17 6.99 9.65
CA GLU A 101 26.97 6.71 11.09
C GLU A 101 25.71 7.39 11.66
N SER A 102 25.16 8.35 10.93
CA SER A 102 23.99 9.14 11.34
C SER A 102 22.69 8.73 10.63
N ILE A 103 22.72 7.64 9.83
CA ILE A 103 21.55 7.16 9.11
C ILE A 103 20.69 6.31 10.04
N TYR A 104 19.43 6.66 10.14
CA TYR A 104 18.42 5.88 10.83
C TYR A 104 17.70 4.92 9.86
N PRO A 105 17.25 3.74 10.33
CA PRO A 105 16.47 2.83 9.52
C PRO A 105 15.12 3.44 9.14
N VAL A 106 14.55 2.91 8.06
CA VAL A 106 13.18 3.21 7.62
C VAL A 106 12.40 1.91 7.60
N TYR A 107 11.26 1.90 8.28
CA TYR A 107 10.36 0.75 8.33
C TYR A 107 9.13 0.98 7.48
N GLY A 108 8.45 -0.10 7.11
CA GLY A 108 7.20 -0.05 6.36
C GLY A 108 6.06 -0.75 7.10
N ILE A 109 4.88 -0.16 7.09
CA ILE A 109 3.63 -0.81 7.49
C ILE A 109 2.69 -0.76 6.31
N ALA A 110 2.19 -1.91 5.89
CA ALA A 110 1.23 -2.07 4.81
C ALA A 110 -0.12 -2.51 5.37
N LEU A 111 -1.14 -1.69 5.18
CA LEU A 111 -2.52 -2.02 5.49
C LEU A 111 -3.23 -2.42 4.20
N LEU A 112 -3.56 -3.70 4.06
CA LEU A 112 -4.09 -4.29 2.84
C LEU A 112 -5.54 -4.73 3.03
N GLU A 113 -6.44 -4.20 2.21
CA GLU A 113 -7.81 -4.71 2.18
C GLU A 113 -7.85 -6.12 1.58
N LYS A 114 -7.10 -6.36 0.49
CA LYS A 114 -7.08 -7.61 -0.28
C LYS A 114 -5.88 -8.50 0.05
N ASN A 115 -6.07 -9.81 -0.06
CA ASN A 115 -5.02 -10.81 0.17
C ASN A 115 -3.87 -10.65 -0.82
N TYR A 116 -2.65 -10.57 -0.30
CA TYR A 116 -1.41 -10.46 -1.07
C TYR A 116 -0.59 -11.76 -1.03
N PHE A 117 -0.34 -12.30 0.17
CA PHE A 117 0.36 -13.56 0.37
C PHE A 117 -0.57 -14.76 0.16
N ASP A 118 -0.02 -15.91 -0.24
CA ASP A 118 -0.79 -17.11 -0.58
C ASP A 118 -1.13 -17.99 0.64
N ASP A 119 -0.69 -17.63 1.83
CA ASP A 119 -1.03 -18.31 3.08
C ASP A 119 -2.30 -17.75 3.75
N ASP A 120 -2.70 -18.36 4.87
CA ASP A 120 -3.89 -17.97 5.63
C ASP A 120 -3.61 -16.99 6.79
N LYS A 121 -2.34 -16.54 6.95
CA LYS A 121 -2.00 -15.62 8.04
C LYS A 121 -2.41 -14.20 7.69
N PRO A 122 -3.16 -13.51 8.55
CA PRO A 122 -3.54 -12.11 8.31
C PRO A 122 -2.43 -11.11 8.59
N PHE A 123 -1.43 -11.49 9.40
CA PHE A 123 -0.37 -10.61 9.87
C PHE A 123 1.02 -11.18 9.63
N HIS A 124 1.88 -10.40 8.99
CA HIS A 124 3.27 -10.74 8.71
C HIS A 124 4.18 -9.61 9.12
N VAL A 125 5.28 -9.94 9.77
CA VAL A 125 6.39 -9.02 10.02
C VAL A 125 7.66 -9.64 9.47
N PHE A 126 8.32 -8.91 8.58
CA PHE A 126 9.60 -9.29 7.98
C PHE A 126 10.71 -8.42 8.56
N SER A 127 11.83 -9.04 8.89
CA SER A 127 13.09 -8.38 9.25
C SER A 127 14.26 -9.08 8.58
N LEU A 128 15.41 -8.41 8.53
CA LEU A 128 16.63 -9.03 8.01
C LEU A 128 17.29 -9.83 9.13
N ARG A 129 17.58 -11.11 8.85
CA ARG A 129 18.18 -12.03 9.81
C ARG A 129 19.29 -12.83 9.17
N GLU A 130 20.27 -13.19 9.97
CA GLU A 130 21.31 -14.12 9.61
C GLU A 130 20.70 -15.52 9.46
N GLU A 131 21.07 -16.25 8.38
CA GLU A 131 20.38 -17.48 7.96
C GLU A 131 20.61 -18.66 8.91
N GLU A 132 21.78 -18.77 9.56
CA GLU A 132 22.12 -19.90 10.42
C GLU A 132 21.69 -19.67 11.88
N THR A 133 21.94 -18.47 12.40
CA THR A 133 21.69 -18.14 13.81
C THR A 133 20.33 -17.54 14.06
N ASN A 134 19.64 -17.07 13.01
CA ASN A 134 18.40 -16.32 13.07
C ASN A 134 18.53 -15.01 13.88
N GLU A 135 19.75 -14.51 14.08
CA GLU A 135 19.99 -13.23 14.72
C GLU A 135 19.59 -12.08 13.79
N GLU A 136 18.95 -11.06 14.36
CA GLU A 136 18.49 -9.90 13.60
C GLU A 136 19.66 -8.98 13.23
N LEU A 137 19.73 -8.56 11.98
CA LEU A 137 20.70 -7.58 11.53
C LEU A 137 20.31 -6.19 12.05
N THR A 138 21.17 -5.62 12.90
CA THR A 138 20.92 -4.35 13.55
C THR A 138 21.94 -3.29 13.17
N VAL A 139 21.54 -2.02 13.28
CA VAL A 139 22.39 -0.83 13.15
C VAL A 139 22.33 -0.01 14.43
N LYS A 140 23.39 0.74 14.68
CA LYS A 140 23.45 1.68 15.80
C LYS A 140 23.83 3.07 15.28
N PRO A 141 22.85 3.94 14.99
CA PRO A 141 23.13 5.32 14.62
C PRO A 141 23.95 6.04 15.71
N LYS A 142 24.85 6.92 15.30
CA LYS A 142 25.77 7.61 16.20
C LYS A 142 25.07 8.38 17.33
N THR A 143 23.91 8.93 17.03
CA THR A 143 23.09 9.71 17.97
C THR A 143 22.17 8.83 18.81
N SER A 144 22.09 7.52 18.55
CA SER A 144 21.29 6.58 19.31
C SER A 144 22.10 5.79 20.33
N SER A 145 21.55 5.58 21.53
CA SER A 145 22.11 4.67 22.52
C SER A 145 21.74 3.21 22.28
N LYS A 146 20.78 2.94 21.39
CA LYS A 146 20.18 1.63 21.14
C LYS A 146 20.57 1.07 19.77
N HIS A 147 20.49 -0.24 19.63
CA HIS A 147 20.50 -0.92 18.35
C HIS A 147 19.07 -0.95 17.78
N HIS A 148 18.96 -0.76 16.48
CA HIS A 148 17.72 -0.78 15.74
C HIS A 148 17.78 -1.88 14.68
N SER A 149 16.69 -2.58 14.42
CA SER A 149 16.59 -3.45 13.26
C SER A 149 16.96 -2.67 12.00
N LEU A 150 17.74 -3.26 11.10
CA LEU A 150 18.08 -2.56 9.85
C LEU A 150 16.84 -2.35 8.98
N LEU A 151 15.92 -3.33 8.99
CA LEU A 151 14.68 -3.30 8.23
C LEU A 151 13.57 -4.01 8.99
N LYS A 152 12.39 -3.39 9.07
CA LYS A 152 11.13 -4.05 9.43
C LYS A 152 10.07 -3.69 8.40
N MET A 153 9.28 -4.68 7.97
CA MET A 153 8.10 -4.48 7.15
C MET A 153 6.95 -5.31 7.72
N ALA A 154 5.87 -4.66 8.11
CA ALA A 154 4.66 -5.30 8.62
C ALA A 154 3.54 -5.22 7.57
N PHE A 155 2.78 -6.31 7.43
CA PHE A 155 1.66 -6.42 6.50
C PHE A 155 0.42 -6.88 7.25
N LEU A 156 -0.65 -6.11 7.16
CA LEU A 156 -1.94 -6.41 7.74
C LEU A 156 -2.92 -6.70 6.59
N GLU A 157 -3.32 -7.96 6.41
CA GLU A 157 -4.26 -8.40 5.37
C GLU A 157 -5.65 -8.55 5.97
N LEU A 158 -6.46 -7.50 5.87
CA LEU A 158 -7.73 -7.37 6.59
C LEU A 158 -8.76 -8.44 6.19
N GLU A 159 -8.76 -8.88 4.94
CA GLU A 159 -9.69 -9.88 4.43
C GLU A 159 -9.46 -11.29 5.04
N LYS A 160 -8.20 -11.61 5.39
CA LYS A 160 -7.83 -12.89 6.04
C LYS A 160 -8.16 -12.96 7.53
N TYR A 161 -8.41 -11.81 8.16
CA TYR A 161 -8.59 -11.77 9.61
C TYR A 161 -9.81 -12.57 10.07
N GLN A 162 -9.56 -13.44 11.05
CA GLN A 162 -10.57 -14.10 11.88
C GLN A 162 -10.18 -13.88 13.35
N PRO A 163 -11.13 -13.80 14.29
CA PRO A 163 -10.85 -13.51 15.70
C PRO A 163 -9.83 -14.43 16.35
N GLU A 164 -9.72 -15.67 15.88
CA GLU A 164 -8.84 -16.71 16.42
C GLU A 164 -7.44 -16.68 15.82
N THR A 165 -7.23 -15.94 14.73
CA THR A 165 -5.94 -15.94 14.00
C THR A 165 -4.87 -15.06 14.66
N ILE A 166 -5.28 -14.11 15.49
CA ILE A 166 -4.39 -13.19 16.21
C ILE A 166 -4.72 -13.26 17.69
N SER A 167 -3.75 -13.70 18.49
CA SER A 167 -3.87 -13.78 19.95
C SER A 167 -3.46 -12.48 20.66
N ASP A 168 -2.56 -11.71 20.04
CA ASP A 168 -2.11 -10.44 20.59
C ASP A 168 -3.21 -9.40 20.46
N TYR A 169 -3.65 -8.86 21.61
CA TYR A 169 -4.72 -7.86 21.67
C TYR A 169 -4.32 -6.56 20.99
N ASP A 170 -3.07 -6.12 21.16
CA ASP A 170 -2.61 -4.84 20.65
C ASP A 170 -2.55 -4.82 19.11
N VAL A 171 -2.24 -5.95 18.49
CA VAL A 171 -2.37 -6.12 17.04
C VAL A 171 -3.83 -6.34 16.62
N LYS A 172 -4.55 -7.19 17.35
CA LYS A 172 -5.92 -7.60 17.04
C LYS A 172 -6.90 -6.43 16.95
N LYS A 173 -6.85 -5.49 17.90
CA LYS A 173 -7.72 -4.32 17.91
C LYS A 173 -7.63 -3.48 16.63
N TRP A 174 -6.47 -3.42 15.98
CA TRP A 174 -6.30 -2.70 14.73
C TRP A 174 -6.93 -3.43 13.54
N PHE A 175 -6.87 -4.76 13.52
CA PHE A 175 -7.60 -5.54 12.50
C PHE A 175 -9.11 -5.37 12.64
N GLU A 176 -9.64 -5.36 13.86
CA GLU A 176 -11.07 -5.16 14.12
C GLU A 176 -11.49 -3.74 13.74
N PHE A 177 -10.66 -2.74 14.06
CA PHE A 177 -10.91 -1.36 13.73
C PHE A 177 -10.90 -1.11 12.21
N PHE A 178 -9.81 -1.44 11.51
CA PHE A 178 -9.70 -1.20 10.07
C PHE A 178 -10.62 -2.08 9.23
N GLY A 179 -10.90 -3.30 9.70
CA GLY A 179 -11.82 -4.21 9.05
C GLY A 179 -13.30 -3.86 9.28
N ASN A 180 -13.59 -2.79 10.02
CA ASN A 180 -14.95 -2.41 10.44
C ASN A 180 -15.71 -3.60 11.05
N ARG A 181 -15.04 -4.34 11.95
CA ARG A 181 -15.55 -5.55 12.58
C ARG A 181 -16.04 -5.26 13.99
N ASN A 182 -16.92 -6.11 14.49
CA ASN A 182 -17.28 -6.07 15.92
C ASN A 182 -16.04 -6.39 16.75
N PHE A 183 -15.78 -5.57 17.76
CA PHE A 183 -14.69 -5.82 18.68
C PHE A 183 -14.98 -7.04 19.55
N THR A 184 -14.04 -7.97 19.60
CA THR A 184 -14.13 -9.17 20.46
C THR A 184 -13.85 -8.86 21.93
N ILE A 185 -13.14 -7.76 22.19
CA ILE A 185 -12.85 -7.19 23.50
C ILE A 185 -13.21 -5.71 23.43
N GLN A 186 -13.73 -5.15 24.54
CA GLN A 186 -14.07 -3.72 24.58
C GLN A 186 -12.88 -2.86 24.13
N PRO A 187 -13.08 -1.95 23.16
CA PRO A 187 -12.04 -1.08 22.65
C PRO A 187 -11.40 -0.24 23.76
N ASP A 188 -10.11 -0.05 23.69
CA ASP A 188 -9.39 0.85 24.57
C ASP A 188 -9.61 2.33 24.17
N LYS A 189 -9.06 3.24 24.98
CA LYS A 189 -9.15 4.69 24.73
C LYS A 189 -8.56 5.09 23.37
N ILE A 190 -7.53 4.40 22.91
CA ILE A 190 -6.85 4.71 21.64
C ILE A 190 -7.75 4.41 20.45
N ILE A 191 -8.42 3.26 20.46
CA ILE A 191 -9.39 2.91 19.41
C ILE A 191 -10.57 3.88 19.43
N SER A 192 -11.08 4.26 20.61
CA SER A 192 -12.15 5.27 20.70
C SER A 192 -11.71 6.64 20.14
N GLN A 193 -10.45 7.03 20.31
CA GLN A 193 -9.89 8.25 19.70
C GLN A 193 -9.75 8.10 18.17
N ALA A 194 -9.39 6.91 17.69
CA ALA A 194 -9.30 6.62 16.26
C ALA A 194 -10.69 6.68 15.60
N GLU A 195 -11.72 6.08 16.24
CA GLU A 195 -13.11 6.17 15.79
C GLU A 195 -13.60 7.61 15.73
N HIS A 196 -13.34 8.39 16.79
CA HIS A 196 -13.72 9.81 16.82
C HIS A 196 -13.04 10.61 15.70
N ALA A 197 -11.77 10.32 15.38
CA ALA A 197 -11.06 10.98 14.29
C ALA A 197 -11.61 10.62 12.90
N LEU A 198 -12.38 9.54 12.77
CA LEU A 198 -13.09 9.17 11.53
C LEU A 198 -14.55 9.68 11.51
N ASP A 199 -15.06 10.20 12.63
CA ASP A 199 -16.42 10.74 12.68
C ASP A 199 -16.50 12.07 11.89
N PHE A 200 -17.05 12.00 10.69
CA PHE A 200 -17.23 13.13 9.79
C PHE A 200 -17.97 14.31 10.43
N THR A 201 -18.81 14.05 11.44
CA THR A 201 -19.56 15.12 12.13
C THR A 201 -18.66 16.04 12.94
N THR A 202 -17.50 15.55 13.37
CA THR A 202 -16.52 16.27 14.21
C THR A 202 -15.50 17.07 13.38
N TRP A 203 -15.47 16.85 12.06
CA TRP A 203 -14.47 17.44 11.17
C TRP A 203 -14.71 18.93 10.94
N THR A 204 -13.63 19.67 10.83
CA THR A 204 -13.64 21.07 10.42
C THR A 204 -14.11 21.21 8.96
N LYS A 205 -14.42 22.42 8.53
CA LYS A 205 -14.77 22.68 7.13
C LYS A 205 -13.61 22.34 6.18
N GLU A 206 -12.39 22.71 6.57
CA GLU A 206 -11.17 22.46 5.80
C GLU A 206 -10.92 20.96 5.61
N GLU A 207 -11.13 20.15 6.65
CA GLU A 207 -11.02 18.69 6.59
C GLU A 207 -12.07 18.08 5.67
N LYS A 208 -13.31 18.56 5.74
CA LYS A 208 -14.39 18.13 4.84
C LYS A 208 -14.10 18.50 3.39
N ASP A 209 -13.67 19.73 3.11
CA ASP A 209 -13.30 20.17 1.77
C ASP A 209 -12.09 19.38 1.21
N MET A 210 -11.17 18.96 2.07
CA MET A 210 -10.05 18.09 1.68
C MET A 210 -10.54 16.68 1.35
N TRP A 211 -11.42 16.11 2.18
CA TRP A 211 -12.03 14.81 1.96
C TRP A 211 -12.81 14.76 0.64
N ASP A 212 -13.65 15.76 0.38
CA ASP A 212 -14.44 15.84 -0.85
C ASP A 212 -13.52 15.82 -2.08
N ARG A 213 -12.43 16.60 -2.08
CA ARG A 213 -11.43 16.57 -3.17
C ARG A 213 -10.74 15.20 -3.32
N GLN A 214 -10.49 14.50 -2.22
CA GLN A 214 -9.90 13.16 -2.27
C GLN A 214 -10.88 12.14 -2.83
N ILE A 215 -12.15 12.20 -2.43
CA ILE A 215 -13.21 11.33 -2.97
C ILE A 215 -13.39 11.58 -4.47
N ASP A 216 -13.49 12.85 -4.91
CA ASP A 216 -13.59 13.19 -6.34
C ASP A 216 -12.41 12.59 -7.13
N SER A 217 -11.19 12.70 -6.61
CA SER A 217 -10.00 12.12 -7.23
C SER A 217 -10.03 10.58 -7.29
N LEU A 218 -10.52 9.93 -6.22
CA LEU A 218 -10.69 8.48 -6.17
C LEU A 218 -11.77 8.01 -7.15
N GLU A 219 -12.89 8.71 -7.25
CA GLU A 219 -13.96 8.39 -8.18
C GLU A 219 -13.50 8.49 -9.63
N VAL A 220 -12.75 9.55 -9.98
CA VAL A 220 -12.15 9.70 -11.32
C VAL A 220 -11.16 8.57 -11.60
N SER A 221 -10.30 8.24 -10.64
CA SER A 221 -9.32 7.15 -10.78
C SER A 221 -10.00 5.80 -10.92
N TYR A 222 -11.05 5.55 -10.14
CA TYR A 222 -11.84 4.32 -10.24
C TYR A 222 -12.56 4.20 -11.59
N ALA A 223 -13.21 5.28 -12.05
CA ALA A 223 -13.88 5.30 -13.35
C ALA A 223 -12.87 5.03 -14.49
N THR A 224 -11.69 5.65 -14.44
CA THR A 224 -10.62 5.42 -15.42
C THR A 224 -10.14 3.97 -15.41
N LEU A 225 -9.95 3.39 -14.22
CA LEU A 225 -9.54 1.99 -14.07
C LEU A 225 -10.62 1.02 -14.61
N MET A 226 -11.90 1.29 -14.33
CA MET A 226 -13.01 0.48 -14.83
C MET A 226 -13.10 0.53 -16.35
N THR A 227 -12.97 1.71 -16.94
CA THR A 227 -12.93 1.87 -18.41
C THR A 227 -11.76 1.10 -19.02
N ALA A 228 -10.53 1.26 -18.45
CA ALA A 228 -9.37 0.53 -18.96
C ALA A 228 -9.51 -1.01 -18.83
N LYS A 229 -10.18 -1.47 -17.77
CA LYS A 229 -10.49 -2.90 -17.58
C LYS A 229 -11.49 -3.41 -18.62
N GLU A 230 -12.54 -2.65 -18.90
CA GLU A 230 -13.55 -2.98 -19.91
C GLU A 230 -12.93 -3.01 -21.30
N ASP A 231 -12.15 -1.97 -21.66
CA ASP A 231 -11.42 -1.89 -22.93
C ASP A 231 -10.44 -3.07 -23.08
N GLY A 232 -9.65 -3.36 -22.05
CA GLY A 232 -8.71 -4.49 -22.08
C GLY A 232 -9.40 -5.85 -22.17
N PHE A 233 -10.58 -6.01 -21.57
CA PHE A 233 -11.38 -7.22 -21.70
C PHE A 233 -11.94 -7.37 -23.14
N GLU A 234 -12.45 -6.28 -23.71
CA GLU A 234 -12.94 -6.27 -25.09
C GLU A 234 -11.83 -6.55 -26.10
N GLU A 235 -10.66 -5.91 -25.94
CA GLU A 235 -9.47 -6.19 -26.76
C GLU A 235 -9.03 -7.66 -26.66
N GLY A 236 -9.06 -8.24 -25.46
CA GLY A 236 -8.75 -9.64 -25.22
C GLY A 236 -9.72 -10.59 -25.93
N LEU A 237 -11.02 -10.30 -25.94
CA LEU A 237 -12.02 -11.03 -26.66
C LEU A 237 -11.82 -10.94 -28.20
N ILE A 238 -11.53 -9.73 -28.70
CA ILE A 238 -11.23 -9.50 -30.12
C ILE A 238 -9.98 -10.26 -30.54
N TYR A 239 -8.90 -10.20 -29.75
CA TYR A 239 -7.69 -10.96 -30.00
C TYR A 239 -7.93 -12.47 -30.05
N SER A 240 -8.72 -13.00 -29.11
CA SER A 240 -9.09 -14.42 -29.05
C SER A 240 -9.92 -14.83 -30.27
N ALA A 241 -10.90 -13.99 -30.66
CA ALA A 241 -11.72 -14.23 -31.85
C ALA A 241 -10.88 -14.28 -33.14
N ARG A 242 -9.92 -13.35 -33.30
CA ARG A 242 -9.00 -13.36 -34.45
C ARG A 242 -8.16 -14.63 -34.51
N ASN A 243 -7.61 -15.09 -33.39
CA ASN A 243 -6.82 -16.31 -33.32
C ASN A 243 -7.65 -17.57 -33.69
N LEU A 244 -8.90 -17.63 -33.20
CA LEU A 244 -9.80 -18.73 -33.54
C LEU A 244 -10.22 -18.71 -35.00
N LEU A 245 -10.45 -17.54 -35.61
CA LEU A 245 -10.71 -17.40 -37.04
C LEU A 245 -9.52 -17.87 -37.88
N LEU A 246 -8.30 -17.48 -37.49
CA LEU A 246 -7.05 -17.93 -38.14
C LEU A 246 -6.83 -19.44 -38.01
N ALA A 247 -7.28 -20.04 -36.91
CA ALA A 247 -7.27 -21.49 -36.70
C ALA A 247 -8.37 -22.23 -37.44
N GLY A 248 -9.24 -21.51 -38.19
CA GLY A 248 -10.29 -22.10 -39.06
C GLY A 248 -11.60 -22.44 -38.33
N PHE A 249 -11.82 -21.91 -37.11
CA PHE A 249 -13.12 -22.10 -36.45
C PHE A 249 -14.22 -21.27 -37.11
N ASP A 250 -15.44 -21.81 -37.10
CA ASP A 250 -16.63 -21.15 -37.62
C ASP A 250 -17.03 -19.90 -36.80
N ALA A 251 -17.43 -18.82 -37.50
CA ALA A 251 -17.78 -17.55 -36.89
C ALA A 251 -18.95 -17.65 -35.90
N VAL A 252 -19.93 -18.54 -36.14
CA VAL A 252 -21.06 -18.75 -35.23
C VAL A 252 -20.59 -19.43 -33.94
N VAL A 253 -19.68 -20.40 -34.05
CA VAL A 253 -19.08 -21.08 -32.89
C VAL A 253 -18.29 -20.09 -32.05
N ILE A 254 -17.48 -19.23 -32.67
CA ILE A 254 -16.69 -18.19 -31.99
C ILE A 254 -17.61 -17.19 -31.29
N SER A 255 -18.64 -16.70 -31.97
CA SER A 255 -19.63 -15.78 -31.41
C SER A 255 -20.25 -16.33 -30.12
N ASN A 256 -20.70 -17.57 -30.16
CA ASN A 256 -21.32 -18.23 -29.01
C ASN A 256 -20.31 -18.51 -27.87
N SER A 257 -19.08 -18.92 -28.21
CA SER A 257 -18.07 -19.29 -27.22
C SER A 257 -17.50 -18.08 -26.47
N LEU A 258 -17.35 -16.95 -27.17
CA LEU A 258 -16.79 -15.71 -26.58
C LEU A 258 -17.88 -14.70 -26.19
N ASN A 259 -19.17 -15.04 -26.41
CA ASN A 259 -20.30 -14.14 -26.17
C ASN A 259 -20.14 -12.79 -26.91
N LEU A 260 -19.59 -12.84 -28.14
CA LEU A 260 -19.45 -11.68 -29.01
C LEU A 260 -20.60 -11.63 -30.01
N PRO A 261 -21.08 -10.45 -30.40
CA PRO A 261 -22.04 -10.32 -31.49
C PRO A 261 -21.51 -10.98 -32.76
N LEU A 262 -22.32 -11.82 -33.42
CA LEU A 262 -21.92 -12.52 -34.64
C LEU A 262 -21.44 -11.53 -35.72
N GLU A 263 -22.13 -10.41 -35.88
CA GLU A 263 -21.79 -9.34 -36.81
C GLU A 263 -20.33 -8.85 -36.58
N ARG A 264 -19.92 -8.71 -35.33
CA ARG A 264 -18.54 -8.31 -34.96
C ARG A 264 -17.51 -9.38 -35.36
N VAL A 265 -17.83 -10.66 -35.17
CA VAL A 265 -16.94 -11.77 -35.55
C VAL A 265 -16.80 -11.85 -37.08
N LEU A 266 -17.91 -11.66 -37.83
CA LEU A 266 -17.89 -11.62 -39.28
C LEU A 266 -17.10 -10.43 -39.83
N GLN A 267 -17.20 -9.27 -39.17
CA GLN A 267 -16.36 -8.11 -39.48
C GLN A 267 -14.87 -8.44 -39.33
N LEU A 268 -14.47 -9.03 -38.18
CA LEU A 268 -13.09 -9.46 -37.94
C LEU A 268 -12.59 -10.45 -39.00
N GLN A 269 -13.45 -11.38 -39.43
CA GLN A 269 -13.13 -12.34 -40.48
C GLN A 269 -12.88 -11.62 -41.81
N SER A 270 -13.69 -10.61 -42.14
CA SER A 270 -13.53 -9.80 -43.36
C SER A 270 -12.22 -9.00 -43.29
N GLU A 271 -11.89 -8.41 -42.17
CA GLU A 271 -10.63 -7.66 -41.93
C GLU A 271 -9.40 -8.57 -42.14
N LEU A 272 -9.45 -9.82 -41.64
CA LEU A 272 -8.35 -10.79 -41.82
C LEU A 272 -8.17 -11.18 -43.28
N ASN A 273 -9.27 -11.41 -43.99
CA ASN A 273 -9.22 -11.79 -45.42
C ASN A 273 -8.75 -10.64 -46.32
N ALA A 274 -8.96 -9.39 -45.93
CA ALA A 274 -8.50 -8.21 -46.68
C ALA A 274 -6.99 -7.93 -46.52
N ASN A 275 -6.40 -8.47 -45.47
CA ASN A 275 -4.96 -8.28 -45.13
C ASN A 275 -4.07 -9.48 -45.54
N THR A 276 -4.67 -10.50 -46.15
CA THR A 276 -3.99 -11.68 -46.72
C THR A 276 -3.91 -11.57 -48.25
#